data_4caf6e3f923d8dcc9bf13c909771cebf
#
_entry.id   4caf6e3f923d8dcc9bf13c909771cebf
#
_cell.length_a   1.000
_cell.length_b   1.000
_cell.length_c   1.000
_cell.angle_alpha   90.00
_cell.angle_beta   90.00
_cell.angle_gamma   90.00
#
_symmetry.space_group_name_H-M   'P 1'
#
loop_
_entity.id
_entity.type
_entity.pdbx_description
1 polymer ?
#
loop_
_entity_poly.entity_id
_entity_poly.type
_entity_poly.pdbx_seq_one_letter_code
_entity_poly.pdbx_strand_id
1 'polypeptide(L)'
;SAASDVYKRQGNVSLDDKDPMLAQVLLDLSMDGNRNQSIQVGEAVLRNMGQITKLHKKRVEQAAFLVLKSPDMPSILVETGFISNPGEARKLAQVSHQLKLAKAIANGVEEFMRSNPPPATWLAQRREEIRYTIGRGDTISEIAARYGVTSSALKKRNRLSSDRIRVGQTIVIPRG
;
A
#
# COMPACT_ATOMS: atom_id res chain seq x y z
N SER A 1 2.71 26.03 19.27
CA SER A 1 2.64 24.81 20.04
C SER A 1 3.22 23.66 19.21
N ALA A 2 3.82 22.65 19.84
CA ALA A 2 4.49 21.54 19.14
C ALA A 2 3.57 20.80 18.13
N ALA A 3 2.26 20.78 18.34
CA ALA A 3 1.30 20.23 17.39
C ALA A 3 1.22 21.06 16.08
N SER A 4 1.33 22.39 16.17
CA SER A 4 1.34 23.27 15.00
C SER A 4 2.58 23.08 14.12
N ASP A 5 3.73 22.74 14.71
CA ASP A 5 4.99 22.62 13.97
C ASP A 5 5.11 21.27 13.25
N VAL A 6 4.43 20.24 13.74
CA VAL A 6 4.33 18.93 13.07
C VAL A 6 3.51 19.04 11.78
N TYR A 7 2.47 19.88 11.76
CA TYR A 7 1.64 20.07 10.56
C TYR A 7 2.33 20.91 9.47
N LYS A 8 3.36 21.67 9.82
CA LYS A 8 4.07 22.55 8.88
C LYS A 8 5.05 21.84 7.95
N ARG A 9 5.38 20.56 8.22
CA ARG A 9 6.35 19.76 7.46
C ARG A 9 5.78 18.46 6.93
N GLN A 10 4.60 18.50 6.33
CA GLN A 10 3.96 17.30 5.80
C GLN A 10 4.30 17.06 4.34
N GLY A 11 5.01 15.95 4.10
CA GLY A 11 5.42 15.57 2.76
C GLY A 11 6.35 16.61 2.12
N ASN A 12 6.46 16.59 0.81
CA ASN A 12 7.26 17.56 0.05
C ASN A 12 6.57 18.93 -0.16
N VAL A 13 5.49 19.23 0.56
CA VAL A 13 4.76 20.50 0.43
C VAL A 13 4.93 21.33 1.69
N SER A 14 5.69 22.43 1.61
CA SER A 14 5.70 23.46 2.67
C SER A 14 4.36 24.17 2.68
N LEU A 15 3.74 24.26 3.85
CA LEU A 15 2.50 25.04 4.07
C LEU A 15 2.79 26.47 4.57
N ASP A 16 4.06 26.77 4.87
CA ASP A 16 4.45 28.05 5.49
C ASP A 16 4.20 29.27 4.57
N ASP A 17 4.27 29.06 3.25
CA ASP A 17 4.08 30.10 2.22
C ASP A 17 2.67 30.10 1.61
N LYS A 18 1.71 29.34 2.18
CA LYS A 18 0.37 29.20 1.61
C LYS A 18 -0.64 30.05 2.36
N ASP A 19 -1.64 30.50 1.60
CA ASP A 19 -2.83 31.08 2.20
C ASP A 19 -3.43 30.12 3.25
N PRO A 20 -3.86 30.60 4.44
CA PRO A 20 -4.36 29.76 5.50
C PRO A 20 -5.54 28.85 5.08
N MET A 21 -6.41 29.33 4.18
CA MET A 21 -7.52 28.57 3.65
C MET A 21 -7.04 27.44 2.74
N LEU A 22 -6.04 27.71 1.89
CA LEU A 22 -5.42 26.70 1.03
C LEU A 22 -4.68 25.65 1.87
N ALA A 23 -3.95 26.06 2.89
CA ALA A 23 -3.25 25.17 3.80
C ALA A 23 -4.23 24.21 4.51
N GLN A 24 -5.38 24.73 4.97
CA GLN A 24 -6.43 23.90 5.58
C GLN A 24 -7.03 22.90 4.60
N VAL A 25 -7.34 23.30 3.38
CA VAL A 25 -7.89 22.40 2.34
C VAL A 25 -6.89 21.30 1.99
N LEU A 26 -5.60 21.62 1.87
CA LEU A 26 -4.56 20.62 1.59
C LEU A 26 -4.41 19.62 2.75
N LEU A 27 -4.52 20.10 4.00
CA LEU A 27 -4.49 19.26 5.18
C LEU A 27 -5.69 18.30 5.21
N ASP A 28 -6.90 18.81 4.98
CA ASP A 28 -8.13 18.02 4.96
C ASP A 28 -8.08 16.94 3.87
N LEU A 29 -7.59 17.27 2.67
CA LEU A 29 -7.39 16.30 1.59
C LEU A 29 -6.36 15.21 1.97
N SER A 30 -5.25 15.60 2.63
CA SER A 30 -4.25 14.65 3.12
C SER A 30 -4.85 13.70 4.17
N MET A 31 -5.60 14.23 5.12
CA MET A 31 -6.26 13.44 6.15
C MET A 31 -7.30 12.47 5.55
N ASP A 32 -8.07 12.90 4.56
CA ASP A 32 -9.04 12.04 3.87
C ASP A 32 -8.33 10.95 3.05
N GLY A 33 -7.24 11.28 2.38
CA GLY A 33 -6.40 10.31 1.68
C GLY A 33 -5.85 9.23 2.63
N ASN A 34 -5.30 9.64 3.76
CA ASN A 34 -4.77 8.74 4.78
C ASN A 34 -5.86 7.90 5.46
N ARG A 35 -7.05 8.46 5.68
CA ARG A 35 -8.20 7.71 6.19
C ARG A 35 -8.62 6.58 5.24
N ASN A 36 -8.69 6.87 3.94
CA ASN A 36 -9.02 5.87 2.94
C ASN A 36 -7.95 4.76 2.89
N GLN A 37 -6.67 5.10 2.98
CA GLN A 37 -5.59 4.12 3.07
C GLN A 37 -5.65 3.32 4.37
N SER A 38 -6.01 3.93 5.49
CA SER A 38 -6.22 3.26 6.77
C SER A 38 -7.32 2.19 6.69
N ILE A 39 -8.44 2.49 6.01
CA ILE A 39 -9.50 1.52 5.76
C ILE A 39 -8.98 0.35 4.92
N GLN A 40 -8.26 0.62 3.84
CA GLN A 40 -7.73 -0.42 2.95
C GLN A 40 -6.73 -1.35 3.66
N VAL A 41 -5.80 -0.81 4.46
CA VAL A 41 -4.88 -1.64 5.23
C VAL A 41 -5.62 -2.43 6.29
N GLY A 42 -6.62 -1.82 6.95
CA GLY A 42 -7.49 -2.50 7.91
C GLY A 42 -8.24 -3.67 7.29
N GLU A 43 -8.80 -3.51 6.10
CA GLU A 43 -9.49 -4.58 5.37
C GLU A 43 -8.55 -5.72 4.98
N ALA A 44 -7.32 -5.42 4.54
CA ALA A 44 -6.32 -6.43 4.22
C ALA A 44 -5.93 -7.23 5.47
N VAL A 45 -5.69 -6.55 6.59
CA VAL A 45 -5.39 -7.19 7.88
C VAL A 45 -6.58 -8.04 8.35
N LEU A 46 -7.79 -7.51 8.28
CA LEU A 46 -9.01 -8.20 8.71
C LEU A 46 -9.25 -9.50 7.91
N ARG A 47 -9.06 -9.48 6.58
CA ARG A 47 -9.14 -10.67 5.74
C ARG A 47 -8.15 -11.76 6.18
N ASN A 48 -6.90 -11.36 6.42
CA ASN A 48 -5.85 -12.30 6.84
C ASN A 48 -6.12 -12.86 8.24
N MET A 49 -6.57 -12.04 9.18
CA MET A 49 -6.95 -12.48 10.52
C MET A 49 -8.15 -13.43 10.51
N GLY A 50 -9.11 -13.22 9.62
CA GLY A 50 -10.28 -14.06 9.45
C GLY A 50 -9.98 -15.52 9.07
N GLN A 51 -8.77 -15.79 8.55
CA GLN A 51 -8.29 -17.15 8.27
C GLN A 51 -7.76 -17.86 9.53
N ILE A 52 -7.43 -17.10 10.57
CA ILE A 52 -6.80 -17.62 11.81
C ILE A 52 -7.81 -17.72 12.95
N THR A 53 -8.73 -16.77 13.05
CA THR A 53 -9.70 -16.68 14.12
C THR A 53 -11.08 -16.26 13.63
N LYS A 54 -12.12 -16.58 14.41
CA LYS A 54 -13.47 -16.06 14.14
C LYS A 54 -13.47 -14.55 14.41
N LEU A 55 -13.82 -13.78 13.41
CA LEU A 55 -13.93 -12.33 13.53
C LEU A 55 -15.22 -11.94 14.28
N HIS A 56 -15.11 -10.98 15.19
CA HIS A 56 -16.29 -10.36 15.84
C HIS A 56 -17.05 -9.45 14.87
N LYS A 57 -16.32 -8.73 14.04
CA LYS A 57 -16.85 -7.88 12.95
C LYS A 57 -16.22 -8.31 11.63
N LYS A 58 -17.00 -8.29 10.55
CA LYS A 58 -16.54 -8.66 9.20
C LYS A 58 -16.12 -7.46 8.36
N ARG A 59 -16.14 -6.26 8.93
CA ARG A 59 -15.78 -5.00 8.29
C ARG A 59 -14.93 -4.17 9.22
N VAL A 60 -14.14 -3.28 8.66
CA VAL A 60 -13.41 -2.26 9.41
C VAL A 60 -14.42 -1.26 9.98
N GLU A 61 -14.28 -0.97 11.26
CA GLU A 61 -15.07 0.07 11.93
C GLU A 61 -14.24 1.36 12.00
N GLN A 62 -14.91 2.50 11.87
CA GLN A 62 -14.26 3.80 11.98
C GLN A 62 -14.61 4.41 13.33
N ALA A 63 -13.59 4.87 14.04
CA ALA A 63 -13.75 5.57 15.30
C ALA A 63 -12.78 6.76 15.38
N ALA A 64 -13.20 7.80 16.08
CA ALA A 64 -12.43 9.03 16.21
C ALA A 64 -11.34 8.94 17.29
N PHE A 65 -10.51 7.88 17.26
CA PHE A 65 -9.37 7.74 18.17
C PHE A 65 -8.30 8.78 17.84
N LEU A 66 -7.91 9.57 18.81
CA LEU A 66 -6.89 10.61 18.66
C LEU A 66 -5.55 10.02 18.19
N VAL A 67 -5.18 8.85 18.70
CA VAL A 67 -3.95 8.13 18.36
C VAL A 67 -3.88 7.68 16.89
N LEU A 68 -5.04 7.58 16.20
CA LEU A 68 -5.09 7.21 14.78
C LEU A 68 -5.19 8.43 13.85
N LYS A 69 -5.27 9.65 14.39
CA LYS A 69 -5.30 10.88 13.60
C LYS A 69 -3.89 11.27 13.19
N SER A 70 -3.38 10.63 12.15
CA SER A 70 -2.13 11.02 11.52
C SER A 70 -2.41 11.54 10.11
N PRO A 71 -1.97 12.76 9.79
CA PRO A 71 -2.11 13.30 8.45
C PRO A 71 -1.09 12.73 7.45
N ASP A 72 -0.02 12.08 7.94
CA ASP A 72 1.10 11.60 7.12
C ASP A 72 1.13 10.09 6.93
N MET A 73 0.39 9.35 7.76
CA MET A 73 0.53 7.90 7.82
C MET A 73 -0.81 7.21 8.03
N PRO A 74 -1.17 6.21 7.20
CA PRO A 74 -2.29 5.34 7.47
C PRO A 74 -2.13 4.65 8.83
N SER A 75 -3.16 4.68 9.65
CA SER A 75 -3.11 4.18 11.01
C SER A 75 -4.34 3.32 11.32
N ILE A 76 -4.13 2.16 11.95
CA ILE A 76 -5.18 1.24 12.36
C ILE A 76 -4.99 0.78 13.79
N LEU A 77 -6.08 0.49 14.49
CA LEU A 77 -6.10 -0.26 15.73
C LEU A 77 -6.52 -1.70 15.42
N VAL A 78 -5.75 -2.67 15.87
CA VAL A 78 -6.04 -4.10 15.70
C VAL A 78 -6.38 -4.71 17.04
N GLU A 79 -7.64 -5.07 17.23
CA GLU A 79 -8.12 -5.79 18.41
C GLU A 79 -8.04 -7.29 18.14
N THR A 80 -7.16 -7.98 18.87
CA THR A 80 -6.86 -9.41 18.64
C THR A 80 -7.80 -10.35 19.39
N GLY A 81 -8.61 -9.83 20.31
CA GLY A 81 -9.61 -10.54 21.08
C GLY A 81 -9.90 -9.87 22.42
N PHE A 82 -10.93 -10.34 23.09
CA PHE A 82 -11.35 -9.83 24.39
C PHE A 82 -10.83 -10.72 25.54
N ILE A 83 -9.98 -10.16 26.40
CA ILE A 83 -9.44 -10.88 27.57
C ILE A 83 -10.52 -11.19 28.62
N SER A 84 -11.64 -10.48 28.59
CA SER A 84 -12.84 -10.77 29.38
C SER A 84 -13.56 -12.06 28.96
N ASN A 85 -13.30 -12.54 27.73
CA ASN A 85 -13.77 -13.84 27.26
C ASN A 85 -12.75 -14.93 27.63
N PRO A 86 -13.07 -15.87 28.53
CA PRO A 86 -12.10 -16.87 28.99
C PRO A 86 -11.55 -17.76 27.86
N GLY A 87 -12.34 -17.99 26.80
CA GLY A 87 -11.92 -18.77 25.64
C GLY A 87 -10.87 -18.04 24.79
N GLU A 88 -11.06 -16.74 24.57
CA GLU A 88 -10.14 -15.89 23.84
C GLU A 88 -8.88 -15.61 24.68
N ALA A 89 -9.03 -15.32 25.96
CA ALA A 89 -7.91 -15.14 26.88
C ALA A 89 -6.96 -16.35 26.87
N ARG A 90 -7.51 -17.58 26.94
CA ARG A 90 -6.67 -18.80 26.86
C ARG A 90 -5.94 -18.92 25.51
N LYS A 91 -6.58 -18.56 24.40
CA LYS A 91 -5.93 -18.56 23.07
C LYS A 91 -4.83 -17.49 23.00
N LEU A 92 -5.13 -16.28 23.46
CA LEU A 92 -4.15 -15.16 23.47
C LEU A 92 -2.94 -15.45 24.36
N ALA A 93 -3.07 -16.28 25.40
CA ALA A 93 -1.95 -16.72 26.22
C ALA A 93 -1.05 -17.76 25.53
N GLN A 94 -1.46 -18.35 24.40
CA GLN A 94 -0.67 -19.35 23.68
C GLN A 94 0.27 -18.69 22.66
N VAL A 95 1.57 -18.93 22.80
CA VAL A 95 2.61 -18.41 21.90
C VAL A 95 2.32 -18.79 20.43
N SER A 96 1.88 -20.02 20.17
CA SER A 96 1.55 -20.48 18.83
C SER A 96 0.40 -19.69 18.19
N HIS A 97 -0.58 -19.26 18.98
CA HIS A 97 -1.70 -18.43 18.50
C HIS A 97 -1.24 -16.98 18.29
N GLN A 98 -0.44 -16.44 19.19
CA GLN A 98 0.15 -15.10 19.05
C GLN A 98 0.97 -14.99 17.76
N LEU A 99 1.82 -15.98 17.47
CA LEU A 99 2.61 -16.02 16.22
C LEU A 99 1.75 -16.08 14.96
N LYS A 100 0.65 -16.86 15.00
CA LYS A 100 -0.31 -16.91 13.88
C LYS A 100 -0.98 -15.56 13.64
N LEU A 101 -1.44 -14.90 14.71
CA LEU A 101 -2.03 -13.56 14.62
C LEU A 101 -1.03 -12.52 14.13
N ALA A 102 0.18 -12.50 14.69
CA ALA A 102 1.23 -11.59 14.26
C ALA A 102 1.56 -11.76 12.77
N LYS A 103 1.67 -13.01 12.29
CA LYS A 103 1.90 -13.31 10.87
C LYS A 103 0.72 -12.87 10.00
N ALA A 104 -0.51 -13.07 10.44
CA ALA A 104 -1.70 -12.63 9.69
C ALA A 104 -1.77 -11.10 9.56
N ILE A 105 -1.45 -10.37 10.64
CA ILE A 105 -1.36 -8.91 10.63
C ILE A 105 -0.25 -8.46 9.68
N ALA A 106 0.95 -9.03 9.79
CA ALA A 106 2.09 -8.70 8.93
C ALA A 106 1.77 -8.97 7.44
N ASN A 107 1.15 -10.09 7.12
CA ASN A 107 0.74 -10.43 5.76
C ASN A 107 -0.27 -9.41 5.21
N GLY A 108 -1.25 -8.97 6.01
CA GLY A 108 -2.22 -7.96 5.60
C GLY A 108 -1.59 -6.61 5.32
N VAL A 109 -0.65 -6.17 6.17
CA VAL A 109 0.12 -4.94 5.96
C VAL A 109 1.01 -5.08 4.70
N GLU A 110 1.68 -6.20 4.53
CA GLU A 110 2.53 -6.45 3.35
C GLU A 110 1.69 -6.44 2.06
N GLU A 111 0.53 -7.08 2.04
CA GLU A 111 -0.41 -7.07 0.91
C GLU A 111 -0.81 -5.64 0.53
N PHE A 112 -1.19 -4.82 1.53
CA PHE A 112 -1.51 -3.42 1.31
C PHE A 112 -0.33 -2.63 0.75
N MET A 113 0.86 -2.76 1.36
CA MET A 113 2.06 -2.03 0.94
C MET A 113 2.53 -2.42 -0.46
N ARG A 114 2.37 -3.70 -0.85
CA ARG A 114 2.67 -4.15 -2.22
C ARG A 114 1.70 -3.55 -3.25
N SER A 115 0.42 -3.40 -2.87
CA SER A 115 -0.61 -2.80 -3.73
C SER A 115 -0.49 -1.27 -3.80
N ASN A 116 -0.07 -0.65 -2.69
CA ASN A 116 0.00 0.80 -2.49
C ASN A 116 1.38 1.21 -1.95
N PRO A 117 2.46 0.96 -2.69
CA PRO A 117 3.80 1.30 -2.18
C PRO A 117 3.95 2.81 -2.05
N PRO A 118 4.43 3.33 -0.91
CA PRO A 118 4.67 4.75 -0.74
C PRO A 118 5.66 5.27 -1.80
N PRO A 119 5.45 6.48 -2.35
CA PRO A 119 6.35 7.07 -3.33
C PRO A 119 7.79 7.12 -2.81
N ALA A 120 8.76 7.01 -3.73
CA ALA A 120 10.20 7.06 -3.44
C ALA A 120 10.73 5.95 -2.52
N THR A 121 9.92 4.95 -2.13
CA THR A 121 10.39 3.79 -1.38
C THR A 121 10.99 2.71 -2.29
N TRP A 122 11.88 1.89 -1.70
CA TRP A 122 12.39 0.69 -2.36
C TRP A 122 11.26 -0.25 -2.83
N LEU A 123 10.15 -0.32 -2.10
CA LEU A 123 8.99 -1.10 -2.46
C LEU A 123 8.29 -0.54 -3.72
N ALA A 124 8.21 0.78 -3.87
CA ALA A 124 7.72 1.43 -5.08
C ALA A 124 8.62 1.15 -6.28
N GLN A 125 9.94 1.11 -6.06
CA GLN A 125 10.92 0.79 -7.10
C GLN A 125 10.86 -0.70 -7.52
N ARG A 126 10.50 -1.58 -6.58
CA ARG A 126 10.29 -3.03 -6.81
C ARG A 126 8.86 -3.41 -7.18
N ARG A 127 7.98 -2.45 -7.41
CA ARG A 127 6.62 -2.76 -7.90
C ARG A 127 6.75 -3.75 -9.05
N GLU A 128 6.13 -4.93 -8.91
CA GLU A 128 6.27 -6.08 -9.81
C GLU A 128 6.35 -5.64 -11.26
N GLU A 129 7.53 -5.83 -11.83
CA GLU A 129 7.77 -5.61 -13.24
C GLU A 129 6.83 -6.55 -13.99
N ILE A 130 5.92 -6.01 -14.77
CA ILE A 130 5.07 -6.83 -15.61
C ILE A 130 6.02 -7.58 -16.58
N ARG A 131 6.10 -8.89 -16.42
CA ARG A 131 6.84 -9.75 -17.34
C ARG A 131 5.89 -10.15 -18.47
N TYR A 132 6.26 -9.81 -19.68
CA TYR A 132 5.50 -10.14 -20.87
C TYR A 132 6.31 -11.12 -21.73
N THR A 133 5.71 -12.25 -22.08
CA THR A 133 6.32 -13.21 -23.02
C THR A 133 5.83 -12.87 -24.42
N ILE A 134 6.77 -12.60 -25.32
CA ILE A 134 6.51 -12.19 -26.70
C ILE A 134 5.82 -13.31 -27.46
N GLY A 135 4.66 -13.00 -27.99
CA GLY A 135 3.88 -13.87 -28.88
C GLY A 135 4.24 -13.68 -30.36
N ARG A 136 3.68 -14.55 -31.21
CA ARG A 136 3.83 -14.44 -32.66
C ARG A 136 3.09 -13.20 -33.18
N GLY A 137 3.79 -12.33 -33.89
CA GLY A 137 3.24 -11.09 -34.44
C GLY A 137 3.44 -9.87 -33.57
N ASP A 138 3.92 -10.01 -32.33
CA ASP A 138 4.20 -8.87 -31.46
C ASP A 138 5.35 -8.01 -31.99
N THR A 139 5.20 -6.69 -31.82
CA THR A 139 6.24 -5.70 -32.05
C THR A 139 6.49 -4.86 -30.80
N ILE A 140 7.68 -4.27 -30.67
CA ILE A 140 8.01 -3.39 -29.54
C ILE A 140 7.03 -2.21 -29.47
N SER A 141 6.62 -1.65 -30.58
CA SER A 141 5.70 -0.51 -30.64
C SER A 141 4.28 -0.88 -30.16
N GLU A 142 3.76 -2.02 -30.58
CA GLU A 142 2.43 -2.51 -30.17
C GLU A 142 2.42 -2.87 -28.68
N ILE A 143 3.47 -3.56 -28.19
CA ILE A 143 3.58 -3.87 -26.76
C ILE A 143 3.65 -2.57 -25.96
N ALA A 144 4.49 -1.62 -26.37
CA ALA A 144 4.60 -0.32 -25.71
C ALA A 144 3.27 0.43 -25.65
N ALA A 145 2.54 0.49 -26.77
CA ALA A 145 1.21 1.11 -26.84
C ALA A 145 0.20 0.42 -25.93
N ARG A 146 0.16 -0.93 -25.94
CA ARG A 146 -0.74 -1.74 -25.10
C ARG A 146 -0.57 -1.47 -23.60
N TYR A 147 0.66 -1.23 -23.16
CA TYR A 147 0.97 -0.98 -21.76
C TYR A 147 1.16 0.50 -21.40
N GLY A 148 0.87 1.43 -22.32
CA GLY A 148 0.94 2.87 -22.08
C GLY A 148 2.35 3.40 -21.82
N VAL A 149 3.38 2.75 -22.38
CA VAL A 149 4.79 3.14 -22.25
C VAL A 149 5.38 3.51 -23.60
N THR A 150 6.53 4.20 -23.62
CA THR A 150 7.24 4.47 -24.87
C THR A 150 8.09 3.27 -25.30
N SER A 151 8.24 3.05 -26.63
CA SER A 151 9.16 2.03 -27.17
C SER A 151 10.58 2.24 -26.67
N SER A 152 11.00 3.48 -26.50
CA SER A 152 12.33 3.83 -25.96
C SER A 152 12.51 3.36 -24.52
N ALA A 153 11.52 3.63 -23.65
CA ALA A 153 11.53 3.18 -22.26
C ALA A 153 11.53 1.65 -22.17
N LEU A 154 10.71 0.98 -22.98
CA LEU A 154 10.65 -0.47 -23.06
C LEU A 154 11.99 -1.09 -23.47
N LYS A 155 12.63 -0.54 -24.51
CA LYS A 155 13.97 -0.99 -24.96
C LYS A 155 15.04 -0.74 -23.90
N LYS A 156 15.08 0.46 -23.33
CA LYS A 156 16.04 0.82 -22.27
C LYS A 156 15.92 -0.12 -21.07
N ARG A 157 14.69 -0.42 -20.64
CA ARG A 157 14.44 -1.32 -19.50
C ARG A 157 14.96 -2.74 -19.74
N ASN A 158 14.86 -3.21 -20.98
CA ASN A 158 15.24 -4.56 -21.38
C ASN A 158 16.64 -4.64 -22.01
N ARG A 159 17.41 -3.55 -22.03
CA ARG A 159 18.73 -3.46 -22.64
C ARG A 159 18.73 -3.91 -24.13
N LEU A 160 17.64 -3.60 -24.84
CA LEU A 160 17.52 -3.92 -26.25
C LEU A 160 18.14 -2.80 -27.09
N SER A 161 19.09 -3.19 -27.95
CA SER A 161 19.77 -2.27 -28.87
C SER A 161 18.98 -1.98 -30.14
N SER A 162 17.97 -2.80 -30.46
CA SER A 162 17.11 -2.67 -31.65
C SER A 162 15.68 -3.11 -31.35
N ASP A 163 14.78 -2.99 -32.32
CA ASP A 163 13.39 -3.44 -32.20
C ASP A 163 13.22 -4.96 -32.48
N ARG A 164 14.32 -5.67 -32.68
CA ARG A 164 14.29 -7.12 -32.90
C ARG A 164 14.00 -7.86 -31.62
N ILE A 165 12.88 -8.54 -31.56
CA ILE A 165 12.44 -9.40 -30.47
C ILE A 165 12.14 -10.81 -31.01
N ARG A 166 12.11 -11.80 -30.13
CA ARG A 166 11.89 -13.20 -30.51
C ARG A 166 10.63 -13.74 -29.80
N VAL A 167 9.87 -14.55 -30.50
CA VAL A 167 8.75 -15.29 -29.90
C VAL A 167 9.28 -16.17 -28.76
N GLY A 168 8.58 -16.13 -27.62
CA GLY A 168 9.01 -16.80 -26.38
C GLY A 168 10.02 -16.01 -25.52
N GLN A 169 10.55 -14.90 -26.01
CA GLN A 169 11.39 -14.01 -25.21
C GLN A 169 10.54 -13.30 -24.16
N THR A 170 10.99 -13.31 -22.91
CA THR A 170 10.34 -12.54 -21.84
C THR A 170 10.99 -11.18 -21.70
N ILE A 171 10.18 -10.13 -21.76
CA ILE A 171 10.59 -8.74 -21.53
C ILE A 171 9.88 -8.18 -20.31
N VAL A 172 10.49 -7.17 -19.72
CA VAL A 172 9.96 -6.42 -18.58
C VAL A 172 9.35 -5.13 -19.08
N ILE A 173 8.08 -4.91 -18.76
CA ILE A 173 7.37 -3.68 -19.10
C ILE A 173 7.67 -2.63 -18.02
N PRO A 174 8.32 -1.51 -18.35
CA PRO A 174 8.47 -0.40 -17.41
C PRO A 174 7.08 0.18 -17.13
N ARG A 175 6.83 0.62 -15.92
CA ARG A 175 5.63 1.44 -15.65
C ARG A 175 5.98 2.90 -15.96
N GLY A 176 5.03 3.60 -16.59
CA GLY A 176 5.13 5.03 -16.86
C GLY A 176 5.07 5.87 -15.59
#